data_40d150c4f3f627061d70c8d79defbfd7
#
_entry.id   40d150c4f3f627061d70c8d79defbfd7
#
_cell.length_a   1.000
_cell.length_b   1.000
_cell.length_c   1.000
_cell.angle_alpha   90.00
_cell.angle_beta   90.00
_cell.angle_gamma   90.00
#
_symmetry.space_group_name_H-M   'P 1'
#
loop_
_entity.id
_entity.type
_entity.pdbx_description
1 polymer ?
#
loop_
_entity_poly.entity_id
_entity_poly.type
_entity_poly.pdbx_seq_one_letter_code
_entity_poly.pdbx_strand_id
1 'polypeptide(L)'
;MSGFSDYILIRKGSTVFNVSDLDLYSRVLIEPCAVLIHAVERAKSTGILRFNSRVVVQGCGPIGLICIAILRTMGINKIVAVDGEQKRLDFAKELGASDSVNFKEHKGIEALSAAVAEKCEGHLADFAFQCTGSPAGHSNIYKFIRNGGGLCELGFFINGGDATINPHFDICSKEITTVGSWVYTLRDYATTFDFLKSAKRIGLPIDKLITHTYPLEEINE
;
A
#
# COMPACT_ATOMS: atom_id res chain seq x y z
N MET A 1 -0.69 -25.74 6.12
CA MET A 1 -0.34 -26.21 4.76
C MET A 1 0.79 -25.34 4.30
N SER A 2 1.87 -25.91 3.82
CA SER A 2 3.01 -25.18 3.24
C SER A 2 2.84 -25.13 1.72
N GLY A 3 3.12 -23.98 1.09
CA GLY A 3 3.23 -23.85 -0.37
C GLY A 3 4.62 -24.22 -0.90
N PHE A 4 5.58 -24.44 0.00
CA PHE A 4 6.95 -24.84 -0.33
C PHE A 4 7.07 -26.36 -0.35
N SER A 5 6.62 -26.97 -1.44
CA SER A 5 6.62 -28.42 -1.64
C SER A 5 6.33 -28.73 -3.11
N ASP A 6 6.79 -29.90 -3.58
CA ASP A 6 6.53 -30.40 -4.95
C ASP A 6 5.04 -30.65 -5.19
N TYR A 7 4.28 -30.98 -4.15
CA TYR A 7 2.86 -31.32 -4.22
C TYR A 7 2.08 -30.64 -3.11
N ILE A 8 0.88 -30.19 -3.43
CA ILE A 8 -0.08 -29.64 -2.47
C ILE A 8 -1.42 -30.36 -2.56
N LEU A 9 -1.97 -30.72 -1.42
CA LEU A 9 -3.32 -31.30 -1.35
C LEU A 9 -4.37 -30.19 -1.41
N ILE A 10 -5.15 -30.15 -2.49
CA ILE A 10 -6.33 -29.29 -2.60
C ILE A 10 -7.53 -30.01 -1.99
N ARG A 11 -8.07 -29.45 -0.91
CA ARG A 11 -9.22 -30.03 -0.21
C ARG A 11 -10.52 -29.79 -1.00
N LYS A 12 -11.48 -30.70 -0.83
CA LYS A 12 -12.85 -30.52 -1.38
C LYS A 12 -13.43 -29.20 -0.89
N GLY A 13 -13.97 -28.40 -1.78
CA GLY A 13 -14.56 -27.08 -1.48
C GLY A 13 -13.57 -25.92 -1.53
N SER A 14 -12.28 -26.17 -1.80
CA SER A 14 -11.33 -25.07 -2.08
C SER A 14 -11.65 -24.40 -3.40
N THR A 15 -11.56 -23.08 -3.42
CA THR A 15 -11.62 -22.31 -4.67
C THR A 15 -10.27 -22.37 -5.38
N VAL A 16 -10.29 -22.68 -6.66
CA VAL A 16 -9.10 -22.75 -7.51
C VAL A 16 -9.29 -21.82 -8.71
N PHE A 17 -8.27 -20.99 -8.96
CA PHE A 17 -8.24 -20.10 -10.11
C PHE A 17 -7.22 -20.57 -11.13
N ASN A 18 -7.61 -20.63 -12.41
CA ASN A 18 -6.65 -20.82 -13.48
C ASN A 18 -6.02 -19.46 -13.81
N VAL A 19 -4.70 -19.35 -13.61
CA VAL A 19 -3.91 -18.14 -13.84
C VAL A 19 -2.80 -18.37 -14.88
N SER A 20 -3.02 -19.31 -15.80
CA SER A 20 -2.04 -19.66 -16.84
C SER A 20 -1.75 -18.52 -17.82
N ASP A 21 -2.63 -17.52 -17.90
CA ASP A 21 -2.50 -16.31 -18.71
C ASP A 21 -1.62 -15.22 -18.03
N LEU A 22 -1.22 -15.42 -16.78
CA LEU A 22 -0.26 -14.56 -16.08
C LEU A 22 1.14 -15.17 -16.18
N ASP A 23 2.17 -14.30 -16.32
CA ASP A 23 3.56 -14.73 -16.20
C ASP A 23 3.93 -15.13 -14.75
N LEU A 24 5.08 -15.79 -14.59
CA LEU A 24 5.50 -16.35 -13.30
C LEU A 24 5.58 -15.29 -12.19
N TYR A 25 6.15 -14.13 -12.46
CA TYR A 25 6.30 -13.05 -11.48
C TYR A 25 4.95 -12.47 -11.07
N SER A 26 4.04 -12.26 -12.04
CA SER A 26 2.66 -11.85 -11.75
C SER A 26 1.94 -12.87 -10.86
N ARG A 27 2.14 -14.19 -11.08
CA ARG A 27 1.52 -15.23 -10.24
C ARG A 27 1.97 -15.16 -8.78
N VAL A 28 3.26 -14.93 -8.54
CA VAL A 28 3.82 -14.79 -7.17
C VAL A 28 3.22 -13.58 -6.46
N LEU A 29 2.91 -12.51 -7.18
CA LEU A 29 2.37 -11.27 -6.62
C LEU A 29 0.85 -11.31 -6.40
N ILE A 30 0.13 -12.36 -6.80
CA ILE A 30 -1.34 -12.44 -6.67
C ILE A 30 -1.77 -12.20 -5.21
N GLU A 31 -1.17 -12.91 -4.27
CA GLU A 31 -1.58 -12.86 -2.85
C GLU A 31 -1.34 -11.46 -2.25
N PRO A 32 -0.14 -10.88 -2.27
CA PRO A 32 0.06 -9.54 -1.72
C PRO A 32 -0.72 -8.46 -2.46
N CYS A 33 -0.98 -8.60 -3.75
CA CYS A 33 -1.86 -7.69 -4.49
C CYS A 33 -3.32 -7.79 -4.02
N ALA A 34 -3.81 -8.98 -3.69
CA ALA A 34 -5.17 -9.16 -3.18
C ALA A 34 -5.38 -8.42 -1.84
N VAL A 35 -4.37 -8.41 -0.96
CA VAL A 35 -4.37 -7.62 0.29
C VAL A 35 -4.59 -6.14 -0.01
N LEU A 36 -3.86 -5.61 -0.99
CA LEU A 36 -3.95 -4.19 -1.34
C LEU A 36 -5.22 -3.85 -2.11
N ILE A 37 -5.70 -4.72 -2.97
CA ILE A 37 -7.01 -4.55 -3.64
C ILE A 37 -8.10 -4.44 -2.57
N HIS A 38 -8.09 -5.33 -1.56
CA HIS A 38 -9.05 -5.26 -0.45
C HIS A 38 -8.96 -3.92 0.29
N ALA A 39 -7.77 -3.47 0.64
CA ALA A 39 -7.55 -2.20 1.33
C ALA A 39 -8.05 -0.99 0.50
N VAL A 40 -7.78 -0.99 -0.80
CA VAL A 40 -8.22 0.07 -1.72
C VAL A 40 -9.75 0.06 -1.88
N GLU A 41 -10.38 -1.11 -1.99
CA GLU A 41 -11.85 -1.20 -2.03
C GLU A 41 -12.50 -0.69 -0.74
N ARG A 42 -11.91 -0.97 0.43
CA ARG A 42 -12.34 -0.38 1.70
C ARG A 42 -12.16 1.14 1.73
N ALA A 43 -11.03 1.64 1.22
CA ALA A 43 -10.80 3.08 1.10
C ALA A 43 -11.82 3.77 0.17
N LYS A 44 -12.12 3.15 -0.98
CA LYS A 44 -13.14 3.64 -1.91
C LYS A 44 -14.54 3.69 -1.28
N SER A 45 -14.88 2.71 -0.45
CA SER A 45 -16.20 2.66 0.21
C SER A 45 -16.47 3.85 1.14
N THR A 46 -15.44 4.58 1.55
CA THR A 46 -15.59 5.83 2.33
C THR A 46 -16.15 6.99 1.50
N GLY A 47 -16.08 6.92 0.17
CA GLY A 47 -16.43 8.03 -0.73
C GLY A 47 -15.40 9.19 -0.75
N ILE A 48 -14.32 9.11 0.06
CA ILE A 48 -13.26 10.13 0.15
C ILE A 48 -12.20 9.90 -0.92
N LEU A 49 -11.77 8.64 -1.12
CA LEU A 49 -10.80 8.29 -2.15
C LEU A 49 -11.46 8.36 -3.53
N ARG A 50 -11.01 9.31 -4.35
CA ARG A 50 -11.56 9.60 -5.68
C ARG A 50 -10.44 9.69 -6.71
N PHE A 51 -10.78 9.70 -7.99
CA PHE A 51 -9.85 9.81 -9.11
C PHE A 51 -8.82 10.95 -8.98
N ASN A 52 -9.25 12.12 -8.51
CA ASN A 52 -8.41 13.31 -8.38
C ASN A 52 -7.82 13.51 -6.97
N SER A 53 -7.90 12.52 -6.10
CA SER A 53 -7.38 12.61 -4.73
C SER A 53 -5.86 12.74 -4.73
N ARG A 54 -5.36 13.57 -3.80
CA ARG A 54 -3.97 13.56 -3.34
C ARG A 54 -3.84 12.45 -2.31
N VAL A 55 -2.98 11.49 -2.58
CA VAL A 55 -2.84 10.31 -1.74
C VAL A 55 -1.42 10.23 -1.18
N VAL A 56 -1.31 10.00 0.12
CA VAL A 56 -0.05 9.65 0.77
C VAL A 56 0.00 8.14 1.00
N VAL A 57 1.10 7.52 0.61
CA VAL A 57 1.43 6.13 0.98
C VAL A 57 2.64 6.16 1.90
N GLN A 58 2.44 5.85 3.17
CA GLN A 58 3.49 5.81 4.18
C GLN A 58 3.99 4.39 4.37
N GLY A 59 5.28 4.22 4.12
CA GLY A 59 5.97 2.93 4.05
C GLY A 59 6.03 2.39 2.63
N CYS A 60 7.24 2.33 2.06
CA CYS A 60 7.52 1.84 0.72
C CYS A 60 8.19 0.45 0.76
N GLY A 61 7.76 -0.42 1.67
CA GLY A 61 7.99 -1.85 1.59
C GLY A 61 7.15 -2.48 0.46
N PRO A 62 7.20 -3.81 0.26
CA PRO A 62 6.45 -4.48 -0.80
C PRO A 62 4.97 -4.09 -0.83
N ILE A 63 4.33 -4.00 0.33
CA ILE A 63 2.90 -3.63 0.48
C ILE A 63 2.66 -2.20 -0.01
N GLY A 64 3.41 -1.21 0.46
CA GLY A 64 3.23 0.18 0.03
C GLY A 64 3.55 0.40 -1.45
N LEU A 65 4.56 -0.29 -1.99
CA LEU A 65 4.91 -0.23 -3.41
C LEU A 65 3.79 -0.80 -4.30
N ILE A 66 3.17 -1.91 -3.90
CA ILE A 66 1.99 -2.45 -4.59
C ILE A 66 0.81 -1.48 -4.48
N CYS A 67 0.60 -0.85 -3.31
CA CYS A 67 -0.44 0.17 -3.13
C CYS A 67 -0.28 1.30 -4.16
N ILE A 68 0.93 1.84 -4.29
CA ILE A 68 1.25 2.90 -5.28
C ILE A 68 0.92 2.44 -6.70
N ALA A 69 1.32 1.24 -7.08
CA ALA A 69 1.06 0.68 -8.41
C ALA A 69 -0.46 0.52 -8.68
N ILE A 70 -1.23 0.06 -7.69
CA ILE A 70 -2.69 -0.07 -7.79
C ILE A 70 -3.34 1.32 -7.96
N LEU A 71 -2.99 2.28 -7.11
CA LEU A 71 -3.50 3.65 -7.17
C LEU A 71 -3.20 4.29 -8.53
N ARG A 72 -1.98 4.10 -9.03
CA ARG A 72 -1.57 4.57 -10.36
C ARG A 72 -2.38 3.94 -11.49
N THR A 73 -2.61 2.62 -11.41
CA THR A 73 -3.41 1.89 -12.39
C THR A 73 -4.88 2.34 -12.39
N MET A 74 -5.40 2.79 -11.24
CA MET A 74 -6.72 3.39 -11.11
C MET A 74 -6.81 4.83 -11.67
N GLY A 75 -5.70 5.40 -12.10
CA GLY A 75 -5.65 6.76 -12.66
C GLY A 75 -5.42 7.85 -11.62
N ILE A 76 -5.10 7.52 -10.37
CA ILE A 76 -4.69 8.51 -9.37
C ILE A 76 -3.27 8.98 -9.72
N ASN A 77 -3.13 10.28 -9.96
CA ASN A 77 -1.86 10.86 -10.43
C ASN A 77 -1.07 11.59 -9.34
N LYS A 78 -1.70 11.92 -8.22
CA LYS A 78 -1.08 12.62 -7.10
C LYS A 78 -0.84 11.65 -5.96
N ILE A 79 0.28 10.93 -6.02
CA ILE A 79 0.67 9.94 -5.02
C ILE A 79 2.02 10.35 -4.45
N VAL A 80 2.07 10.66 -3.17
CA VAL A 80 3.29 10.99 -2.44
C VAL A 80 3.72 9.79 -1.60
N ALA A 81 4.90 9.26 -1.89
CA ALA A 81 5.49 8.16 -1.15
C ALA A 81 6.31 8.69 0.03
N VAL A 82 6.14 8.11 1.24
CA VAL A 82 6.90 8.49 2.44
C VAL A 82 7.61 7.27 3.00
N ASP A 83 8.94 7.30 3.03
CA ASP A 83 9.79 6.22 3.59
C ASP A 83 11.12 6.82 4.10
N GLY A 84 11.95 6.03 4.77
CA GLY A 84 13.29 6.42 5.20
C GLY A 84 14.41 5.85 4.32
N GLU A 85 14.09 5.03 3.32
CA GLU A 85 15.06 4.40 2.44
C GLU A 85 14.96 4.94 1.00
N GLN A 86 15.98 5.68 0.58
CA GLN A 86 15.97 6.37 -0.72
C GLN A 86 15.72 5.42 -1.89
N LYS A 87 16.33 4.23 -1.89
CA LYS A 87 16.12 3.22 -2.94
C LYS A 87 14.66 2.80 -3.09
N ARG A 88 13.92 2.73 -1.97
CA ARG A 88 12.48 2.41 -1.99
C ARG A 88 11.66 3.57 -2.54
N LEU A 89 12.03 4.81 -2.20
CA LEU A 89 11.41 6.02 -2.72
C LEU A 89 11.63 6.17 -4.23
N ASP A 90 12.82 5.86 -4.71
CA ASP A 90 13.14 5.89 -6.14
C ASP A 90 12.30 4.85 -6.89
N PHE A 91 12.20 3.64 -6.35
CA PHE A 91 11.35 2.60 -6.95
C PHE A 91 9.85 2.92 -6.85
N ALA A 92 9.41 3.59 -5.78
CA ALA A 92 8.03 4.10 -5.67
C ALA A 92 7.68 5.05 -6.84
N LYS A 93 8.62 5.88 -7.28
CA LYS A 93 8.45 6.74 -8.45
C LYS A 93 8.35 5.94 -9.75
N GLU A 94 9.16 4.88 -9.93
CA GLU A 94 9.03 3.99 -11.08
C GLU A 94 7.64 3.31 -11.13
N LEU A 95 7.05 3.01 -9.97
CA LEU A 95 5.72 2.42 -9.83
C LEU A 95 4.58 3.43 -9.91
N GLY A 96 4.88 4.73 -10.06
CA GLY A 96 3.89 5.75 -10.35
C GLY A 96 3.61 6.76 -9.24
N ALA A 97 4.40 6.80 -8.16
CA ALA A 97 4.37 7.93 -7.25
C ALA A 97 4.81 9.21 -7.98
N SER A 98 4.04 10.28 -7.81
CA SER A 98 4.37 11.59 -8.41
C SER A 98 5.54 12.25 -7.71
N ASP A 99 5.63 12.05 -6.40
CA ASP A 99 6.64 12.61 -5.52
C ASP A 99 6.98 11.67 -4.37
N SER A 100 8.04 12.01 -3.65
CA SER A 100 8.46 11.26 -2.47
C SER A 100 9.05 12.17 -1.40
N VAL A 101 8.93 11.75 -0.15
CA VAL A 101 9.52 12.42 1.02
C VAL A 101 10.30 11.40 1.84
N ASN A 102 11.59 11.64 2.03
CA ASN A 102 12.42 10.87 2.94
C ASN A 102 12.29 11.45 4.36
N PHE A 103 11.61 10.73 5.26
CA PHE A 103 11.37 11.25 6.60
C PHE A 103 12.65 11.45 7.41
N LYS A 104 13.77 10.79 7.08
CA LYS A 104 15.06 10.96 7.75
C LYS A 104 15.69 12.34 7.49
N GLU A 105 15.25 13.04 6.45
CA GLU A 105 15.74 14.37 6.08
C GLU A 105 15.03 15.51 6.83
N HIS A 106 13.97 15.19 7.60
CA HIS A 106 13.14 16.18 8.28
C HIS A 106 13.18 16.00 9.80
N LYS A 107 13.49 17.05 10.53
CA LYS A 107 13.55 17.04 12.01
C LYS A 107 12.18 17.41 12.58
N GLY A 108 11.52 16.41 13.17
CA GLY A 108 10.21 16.59 13.81
C GLY A 108 9.04 16.47 12.85
N ILE A 109 7.85 16.31 13.42
CA ILE A 109 6.63 16.02 12.66
C ILE A 109 6.14 17.24 11.88
N GLU A 110 6.37 18.45 12.38
CA GLU A 110 5.96 19.69 11.71
C GLU A 110 6.72 19.86 10.38
N ALA A 111 8.05 19.68 10.40
CA ALA A 111 8.87 19.77 9.20
C ALA A 111 8.53 18.65 8.19
N LEU A 112 8.29 17.44 8.68
CA LEU A 112 7.87 16.33 7.84
C LEU A 112 6.49 16.57 7.21
N SER A 113 5.53 17.06 8.00
CA SER A 113 4.18 17.37 7.49
C SER A 113 4.22 18.50 6.46
N ALA A 114 5.04 19.53 6.68
CA ALA A 114 5.23 20.61 5.72
C ALA A 114 5.83 20.11 4.39
N ALA A 115 6.82 19.21 4.45
CA ALA A 115 7.40 18.59 3.26
C ALA A 115 6.39 17.73 2.50
N VAL A 116 5.56 16.95 3.21
CA VAL A 116 4.47 16.19 2.57
C VAL A 116 3.45 17.13 1.92
N ALA A 117 3.06 18.19 2.60
CA ALA A 117 2.14 19.18 2.05
C ALA A 117 2.70 19.87 0.80
N GLU A 118 3.99 20.21 0.79
CA GLU A 118 4.65 20.77 -0.41
C GLU A 118 4.52 19.82 -1.60
N LYS A 119 4.77 18.52 -1.40
CA LYS A 119 4.63 17.50 -2.45
C LYS A 119 3.17 17.21 -2.82
N CYS A 120 2.23 17.57 -1.96
CA CYS A 120 0.79 17.57 -2.25
C CYS A 120 0.29 18.93 -2.78
N GLU A 121 1.13 19.71 -3.47
CA GLU A 121 0.79 21.00 -4.07
C GLU A 121 0.38 22.08 -3.05
N GLY A 122 1.02 22.10 -1.89
CA GLY A 122 0.72 23.04 -0.80
C GLY A 122 -0.50 22.65 0.06
N HIS A 123 -1.06 21.46 -0.13
CA HIS A 123 -2.20 20.94 0.62
C HIS A 123 -1.83 19.68 1.40
N LEU A 124 -2.64 19.30 2.37
CA LEU A 124 -2.57 17.96 2.96
C LEU A 124 -3.34 16.95 2.09
N ALA A 125 -3.02 15.66 2.27
CA ALA A 125 -3.61 14.57 1.50
C ALA A 125 -5.12 14.45 1.73
N ASP A 126 -5.85 14.09 0.69
CA ASP A 126 -7.25 13.71 0.77
C ASP A 126 -7.40 12.33 1.43
N PHE A 127 -6.48 11.43 1.14
CA PHE A 127 -6.47 10.07 1.67
C PHE A 127 -5.05 9.59 1.95
N ALA A 128 -4.86 8.78 2.99
CA ALA A 128 -3.58 8.17 3.30
C ALA A 128 -3.69 6.65 3.50
N PHE A 129 -2.67 5.92 3.08
CA PHE A 129 -2.48 4.50 3.36
C PHE A 129 -1.29 4.32 4.30
N GLN A 130 -1.51 3.72 5.46
CA GLN A 130 -0.47 3.35 6.41
C GLN A 130 -0.03 1.91 6.14
N CYS A 131 1.18 1.76 5.62
CA CYS A 131 1.76 0.48 5.19
C CYS A 131 3.01 0.10 6.00
N THR A 132 3.21 0.77 7.15
CA THR A 132 4.38 0.47 7.98
C THR A 132 4.09 -0.37 9.21
N GLY A 133 4.29 -1.09 9.88
CA GLY A 133 3.98 -1.65 11.21
C GLY A 133 4.61 -0.82 12.35
N SER A 134 4.79 0.49 12.15
CA SER A 134 5.44 1.39 13.11
C SER A 134 4.43 2.20 13.89
N PRO A 135 4.39 2.09 15.24
CA PRO A 135 3.56 2.96 16.07
C PRO A 135 3.78 4.46 15.84
N ALA A 136 5.05 4.88 15.70
CA ALA A 136 5.37 6.27 15.38
C ALA A 136 4.86 6.68 14.00
N GLY A 137 4.93 5.78 13.01
CA GLY A 137 4.35 5.98 11.69
C GLY A 137 2.85 6.20 11.76
N HIS A 138 2.14 5.37 12.51
CA HIS A 138 0.69 5.53 12.72
C HIS A 138 0.36 6.87 13.41
N SER A 139 1.09 7.25 14.45
CA SER A 139 0.89 8.54 15.12
C SER A 139 1.10 9.73 14.18
N ASN A 140 2.06 9.64 13.27
CA ASN A 140 2.44 10.72 12.38
C ASN A 140 1.49 10.90 11.19
N ILE A 141 0.88 9.82 10.68
CA ILE A 141 0.12 9.87 9.43
C ILE A 141 -1.07 10.82 9.48
N TYR A 142 -1.67 11.02 10.65
CA TYR A 142 -2.76 11.96 10.83
C TYR A 142 -2.39 13.41 10.51
N LYS A 143 -1.09 13.75 10.61
CA LYS A 143 -0.57 15.09 10.29
C LYS A 143 -0.46 15.34 8.79
N PHE A 144 -0.54 14.31 7.98
CA PHE A 144 -0.47 14.39 6.52
C PHE A 144 -1.86 14.53 5.87
N ILE A 145 -2.92 14.33 6.63
CA ILE A 145 -4.31 14.25 6.12
C ILE A 145 -5.05 15.56 6.40
N ARG A 146 -5.76 16.10 5.40
CA ARG A 146 -6.59 17.29 5.55
C ARG A 146 -7.84 17.03 6.40
N ASN A 147 -8.53 18.11 6.78
CA ASN A 147 -9.86 18.02 7.39
C ASN A 147 -10.84 17.33 6.44
N GLY A 148 -11.68 16.44 6.96
CA GLY A 148 -12.59 15.59 6.20
C GLY A 148 -11.90 14.55 5.33
N GLY A 149 -10.60 14.28 5.58
CA GLY A 149 -9.84 13.27 4.85
C GLY A 149 -10.00 11.86 5.39
N GLY A 150 -9.33 10.90 4.77
CA GLY A 150 -9.42 9.48 5.13
C GLY A 150 -8.07 8.81 5.36
N LEU A 151 -8.10 7.77 6.19
CA LEU A 151 -6.97 6.89 6.47
C LEU A 151 -7.40 5.43 6.28
N CYS A 152 -6.61 4.68 5.54
CA CYS A 152 -6.66 3.21 5.57
C CYS A 152 -5.45 2.67 6.35
N GLU A 153 -5.71 2.00 7.47
CA GLU A 153 -4.71 1.33 8.28
C GLU A 153 -4.62 -0.14 7.88
N LEU A 154 -3.45 -0.56 7.42
CA LEU A 154 -3.16 -1.95 7.06
C LEU A 154 -1.74 -2.40 7.44
N GLY A 155 -0.93 -1.50 8.01
CA GLY A 155 0.47 -1.76 8.33
C GLY A 155 0.70 -2.71 9.50
N PHE A 156 -0.25 -2.78 10.43
CA PHE A 156 -0.13 -3.60 11.64
C PHE A 156 -0.64 -5.05 11.43
N PHE A 157 -0.06 -5.75 10.49
CA PHE A 157 -0.33 -7.19 10.31
C PHE A 157 0.11 -8.03 11.51
N ILE A 158 1.11 -7.56 12.24
CA ILE A 158 1.50 -8.10 13.55
C ILE A 158 1.35 -7.01 14.61
N ASN A 159 1.18 -7.39 15.86
CA ASN A 159 1.18 -6.43 16.97
C ASN A 159 2.58 -5.83 17.13
N GLY A 160 2.78 -4.62 16.61
CA GLY A 160 4.02 -3.85 16.70
C GLY A 160 4.10 -2.93 17.92
N GLY A 161 3.14 -3.03 18.84
CA GLY A 161 3.02 -2.16 20.02
C GLY A 161 1.98 -1.05 19.86
N ASP A 162 1.86 -0.22 20.87
CA ASP A 162 0.86 0.84 20.97
C ASP A 162 1.28 2.11 20.23
N ALA A 163 0.35 2.74 19.56
CA ALA A 163 0.52 4.05 18.93
C ALA A 163 -0.23 5.12 19.74
N THR A 164 0.38 6.29 19.90
CA THR A 164 -0.23 7.41 20.60
C THR A 164 -0.80 8.41 19.60
N ILE A 165 -2.10 8.70 19.74
CA ILE A 165 -2.79 9.74 18.98
C ILE A 165 -3.49 10.71 19.94
N ASN A 166 -3.71 11.94 19.50
CA ASN A 166 -4.59 12.88 20.22
C ASN A 166 -5.97 12.86 19.54
N PRO A 167 -6.99 12.23 20.15
CA PRO A 167 -8.30 12.08 19.51
C PRO A 167 -8.94 13.42 19.11
N HIS A 168 -8.70 14.49 19.86
CA HIS A 168 -9.23 15.81 19.54
C HIS A 168 -8.59 16.36 18.26
N PHE A 169 -7.25 16.47 18.21
CA PHE A 169 -6.55 17.09 17.10
C PHE A 169 -6.35 16.18 15.88
N ASP A 170 -6.27 14.87 16.11
CA ASP A 170 -5.96 13.93 15.03
C ASP A 170 -7.19 13.35 14.35
N ILE A 171 -8.32 13.29 15.07
CA ILE A 171 -9.56 12.68 14.56
C ILE A 171 -10.73 13.65 14.59
N CYS A 172 -11.19 14.09 15.80
CA CYS A 172 -12.47 14.77 15.94
C CYS A 172 -12.50 16.14 15.27
N SER A 173 -11.52 17.02 15.57
CA SER A 173 -11.49 18.39 15.00
C SER A 173 -11.21 18.41 13.49
N LYS A 174 -10.69 17.32 12.95
CA LYS A 174 -10.41 17.14 11.51
C LYS A 174 -11.46 16.31 10.79
N GLU A 175 -12.42 15.71 11.51
CA GLU A 175 -13.45 14.81 10.95
C GLU A 175 -12.82 13.67 10.11
N ILE A 176 -11.75 13.04 10.60
CA ILE A 176 -11.03 11.99 9.87
C ILE A 176 -11.85 10.69 9.87
N THR A 177 -12.02 10.10 8.70
CA THR A 177 -12.54 8.74 8.55
C THR A 177 -11.39 7.75 8.52
N THR A 178 -11.33 6.86 9.51
CA THR A 178 -10.34 5.77 9.54
C THR A 178 -11.00 4.43 9.24
N VAL A 179 -10.44 3.67 8.31
CA VAL A 179 -10.83 2.29 8.01
C VAL A 179 -9.64 1.35 8.22
N GLY A 180 -9.87 0.24 8.92
CA GLY A 180 -8.90 -0.84 8.99
C GLY A 180 -9.06 -1.80 7.80
N SER A 181 -7.97 -2.39 7.33
CA SER A 181 -8.01 -3.46 6.33
C SER A 181 -7.24 -4.68 6.84
N TRP A 182 -7.84 -5.86 6.69
CA TRP A 182 -7.26 -7.11 7.15
C TRP A 182 -7.41 -8.21 6.10
N VAL A 183 -6.26 -8.72 5.63
CA VAL A 183 -6.21 -9.79 4.62
C VAL A 183 -7.01 -9.43 3.35
N TYR A 184 -7.78 -10.35 2.82
CA TYR A 184 -8.59 -10.20 1.60
C TYR A 184 -9.74 -11.22 1.60
N THR A 185 -10.64 -11.09 0.64
CA THR A 185 -11.75 -12.03 0.38
C THR A 185 -11.62 -12.67 -1.00
N LEU A 186 -12.39 -13.71 -1.27
CA LEU A 186 -12.43 -14.33 -2.60
C LEU A 186 -12.85 -13.35 -3.72
N ARG A 187 -13.61 -12.32 -3.38
CA ARG A 187 -14.07 -11.31 -4.35
C ARG A 187 -12.93 -10.43 -4.87
N ASP A 188 -11.88 -10.28 -4.08
CA ASP A 188 -10.75 -9.40 -4.42
C ASP A 188 -9.86 -9.99 -5.52
N TYR A 189 -9.90 -11.32 -5.73
CA TYR A 189 -9.05 -11.99 -6.72
C TYR A 189 -9.35 -11.58 -8.17
N ALA A 190 -10.60 -11.41 -8.55
CA ALA A 190 -10.95 -10.99 -9.91
C ALA A 190 -10.31 -9.63 -10.22
N THR A 191 -10.48 -8.66 -9.33
CA THR A 191 -9.86 -7.32 -9.46
C THR A 191 -8.33 -7.40 -9.40
N THR A 192 -7.78 -8.33 -8.62
CA THR A 192 -6.32 -8.55 -8.56
C THR A 192 -5.77 -9.02 -9.91
N PHE A 193 -6.44 -9.95 -10.58
CA PHE A 193 -6.01 -10.41 -11.91
C PHE A 193 -6.08 -9.29 -12.95
N ASP A 194 -7.14 -8.49 -12.91
CA ASP A 194 -7.30 -7.34 -13.80
C ASP A 194 -6.24 -6.26 -13.53
N PHE A 195 -5.91 -6.02 -12.26
CA PHE A 195 -4.82 -5.13 -11.88
C PHE A 195 -3.48 -5.60 -12.46
N LEU A 196 -3.08 -6.87 -12.25
CA LEU A 196 -1.81 -7.41 -12.72
C LEU A 196 -1.67 -7.27 -14.26
N LYS A 197 -2.73 -7.58 -15.00
CA LYS A 197 -2.77 -7.39 -16.46
C LYS A 197 -2.67 -5.91 -16.85
N SER A 198 -3.36 -5.05 -16.13
CA SER A 198 -3.39 -3.61 -16.41
C SER A 198 -2.06 -2.94 -16.10
N ALA A 199 -1.43 -3.28 -14.97
CA ALA A 199 -0.12 -2.79 -14.58
C ALA A 199 0.94 -3.12 -15.66
N LYS A 200 0.94 -4.36 -16.14
CA LYS A 200 1.80 -4.77 -17.25
C LYS A 200 1.53 -4.00 -18.54
N ARG A 201 0.25 -3.81 -18.90
CA ARG A 201 -0.16 -3.09 -20.12
C ARG A 201 0.30 -1.63 -20.12
N ILE A 202 0.31 -0.95 -18.96
CA ILE A 202 0.78 0.42 -18.84
C ILE A 202 2.26 0.54 -18.51
N GLY A 203 2.98 -0.59 -18.48
CA GLY A 203 4.44 -0.64 -18.32
C GLY A 203 4.95 -0.41 -16.89
N LEU A 204 4.14 -0.65 -15.85
CA LEU A 204 4.64 -0.58 -14.47
C LEU A 204 5.56 -1.78 -14.19
N PRO A 205 6.77 -1.57 -13.67
CA PRO A 205 7.76 -2.61 -13.43
C PRO A 205 7.49 -3.39 -12.14
N ILE A 206 6.27 -3.95 -11.97
CA ILE A 206 5.87 -4.67 -10.75
C ILE A 206 6.66 -5.97 -10.53
N ASP A 207 7.20 -6.56 -11.58
CA ASP A 207 8.08 -7.73 -11.53
C ASP A 207 9.37 -7.47 -10.75
N LYS A 208 9.87 -6.23 -10.72
CA LYS A 208 11.04 -5.82 -9.92
C LYS A 208 10.79 -5.87 -8.41
N LEU A 209 9.55 -6.06 -7.96
CA LEU A 209 9.25 -6.35 -6.55
C LEU A 209 9.84 -7.69 -6.10
N ILE A 210 10.06 -8.61 -7.03
CA ILE A 210 10.71 -9.88 -6.76
C ILE A 210 12.20 -9.69 -6.95
N THR A 211 12.94 -9.60 -5.86
CA THR A 211 14.37 -9.28 -5.85
C THR A 211 15.26 -10.50 -5.96
N HIS A 212 14.78 -11.68 -5.52
CA HIS A 212 15.56 -12.91 -5.49
C HIS A 212 14.68 -14.12 -5.83
N THR A 213 15.31 -15.14 -6.41
CA THR A 213 14.70 -16.46 -6.63
C THR A 213 15.69 -17.51 -6.12
N TYR A 214 15.16 -18.48 -5.38
CA TYR A 214 15.95 -19.57 -4.80
C TYR A 214 15.33 -20.90 -5.17
N PRO A 215 16.11 -21.96 -5.40
CA PRO A 215 15.59 -23.30 -5.50
C PRO A 215 14.98 -23.74 -4.16
N LEU A 216 14.05 -24.70 -4.20
CA LEU A 216 13.33 -25.15 -3.00
C LEU A 216 14.28 -25.71 -1.94
N GLU A 217 15.37 -26.35 -2.35
CA GLU A 217 16.38 -26.96 -1.49
C GLU A 217 17.13 -25.93 -0.63
N GLU A 218 17.19 -24.67 -1.09
CA GLU A 218 17.88 -23.56 -0.41
C GLU A 218 16.96 -22.69 0.44
N ILE A 219 15.72 -23.13 0.69
CA ILE A 219 14.69 -22.29 1.34
C ILE A 219 15.06 -21.90 2.79
N ASN A 220 15.96 -22.62 3.43
CA ASN A 220 16.40 -22.37 4.80
C ASN A 220 17.74 -21.62 4.88
N GLU A 221 18.35 -21.25 3.78
CA GLU A 221 19.59 -20.48 3.69
C GLU A 221 19.29 -18.98 3.60
#